data_bcb0a7a79108c3514aa68b0f741824ed
#
_entry.id   bcb0a7a79108c3514aa68b0f741824ed
#
_cell.length_a   1.000
_cell.length_b   1.000
_cell.length_c   1.000
_cell.angle_alpha   90.00
_cell.angle_beta   90.00
_cell.angle_gamma   90.00
#
_symmetry.space_group_name_H-M   'P 1'
#
loop_
_entity.id
_entity.type
_entity.pdbx_description
1 polymer ?
#
loop_
_entity_poly.entity_id
_entity_poly.type
_entity_poly.pdbx_seq_one_letter_code
_entity_poly.pdbx_strand_id
1 'polypeptide(L)'
;MSSYWAMPFQSLCVGVKVGNNLNWALIPYPASSLYDVIADGSRRTFTIGRNKWLSLIGGSSLQPYCNIEGFNNVLAVRIGIRSNNENNCNSPDSAIGFGLPWSGLTCGNRCRISCSKGDKDVVAFGYILIK
;
A
#
# COMPACT_ATOMS: atom_id res chain seq x y z
N MET A 1 -17.22 19.89 -11.94
CA MET A 1 -15.83 19.88 -11.49
C MET A 1 -15.28 18.46 -11.59
N SER A 2 -14.25 18.29 -12.41
CA SER A 2 -13.60 16.98 -12.47
C SER A 2 -12.62 16.85 -11.31
N SER A 3 -12.72 15.76 -10.56
CA SER A 3 -11.73 15.44 -9.55
C SER A 3 -10.62 14.59 -10.18
N TYR A 4 -9.46 14.52 -9.54
CA TYR A 4 -8.39 13.62 -9.96
C TYR A 4 -8.86 12.14 -9.99
N TRP A 5 -9.95 11.83 -9.27
CA TRP A 5 -10.58 10.51 -9.27
C TRP A 5 -10.99 10.05 -10.67
N ALA A 6 -11.43 10.99 -11.52
CA ALA A 6 -11.91 10.73 -12.88
C ALA A 6 -10.90 11.11 -13.97
N MET A 7 -9.70 11.54 -13.63
CA MET A 7 -8.70 12.01 -14.58
C MET A 7 -7.72 10.90 -15.00
N PRO A 8 -7.29 10.87 -16.27
CA PRO A 8 -6.27 9.93 -16.71
C PRO A 8 -4.91 10.26 -16.09
N PHE A 9 -4.08 9.22 -15.94
CA PHE A 9 -2.73 9.38 -15.44
C PHE A 9 -1.78 8.34 -16.04
N GLN A 10 -0.49 8.62 -15.99
CA GLN A 10 0.57 7.68 -16.35
C GLN A 10 1.16 7.01 -15.11
N SER A 11 1.12 7.69 -13.97
CA SER A 11 1.67 7.23 -12.71
C SER A 11 0.88 7.79 -11.54
N LEU A 12 0.91 7.08 -10.42
CA LEU A 12 0.46 7.60 -9.14
C LEU A 12 1.67 7.94 -8.28
N CYS A 13 1.62 9.10 -7.61
CA CYS A 13 2.53 9.42 -6.52
C CYS A 13 1.79 9.16 -5.22
N VAL A 14 2.28 8.22 -4.44
CA VAL A 14 1.70 7.93 -3.13
C VAL A 14 2.63 8.46 -2.05
N GLY A 15 2.06 9.23 -1.13
CA GLY A 15 2.79 9.84 -0.02
C GLY A 15 2.32 9.30 1.31
N VAL A 16 3.25 9.07 2.21
CA VAL A 16 2.95 8.58 3.55
C VAL A 16 3.62 9.49 4.57
N LYS A 17 2.81 10.07 5.45
CA LYS A 17 3.28 10.97 6.48
C LYS A 17 3.07 10.37 7.87
N VAL A 18 4.16 10.23 8.61
CA VAL A 18 4.18 9.81 10.01
C VAL A 18 4.92 10.89 10.80
N GLY A 19 4.23 11.53 11.74
CA GLY A 19 4.78 12.68 12.44
C GLY A 19 5.12 13.79 11.45
N ASN A 20 6.38 14.23 11.43
CA ASN A 20 6.88 15.25 10.51
C ASN A 20 7.55 14.67 9.26
N ASN A 21 7.58 13.35 9.12
CA ASN A 21 8.24 12.68 8.01
C ASN A 21 7.24 12.34 6.91
N LEU A 22 7.47 12.88 5.72
CA LEU A 22 6.67 12.61 4.53
C LEU A 22 7.56 11.99 3.47
N ASN A 23 7.22 10.78 3.05
CA ASN A 23 7.96 10.06 2.03
C ASN A 23 7.04 9.69 0.86
N TRP A 24 7.59 9.66 -0.34
CA TRP A 24 6.84 9.46 -1.58
C TRP A 24 7.36 8.25 -2.35
N ALA A 25 6.46 7.58 -3.04
CA ALA A 25 6.78 6.57 -4.02
C ALA A 25 5.99 6.81 -5.29
N LEU A 26 6.64 6.57 -6.43
CA LEU A 26 5.99 6.61 -7.73
C LEU A 26 5.58 5.20 -8.13
N ILE A 27 4.31 5.05 -8.51
CA ILE A 27 3.78 3.80 -9.04
C ILE A 27 3.51 4.03 -10.54
N PRO A 28 4.39 3.55 -11.44
CA PRO A 28 4.12 3.63 -12.86
C PRO A 28 2.97 2.69 -13.22
N TYR A 29 1.84 3.27 -13.59
CA TYR A 29 0.65 2.50 -13.93
C TYR A 29 -0.29 3.39 -14.74
N PRO A 30 -0.27 3.30 -16.08
CA PRO A 30 -1.17 4.11 -16.90
C PRO A 30 -2.62 3.67 -16.74
N ALA A 31 -3.51 4.62 -16.58
CA ALA A 31 -4.93 4.32 -16.47
C ALA A 31 -5.78 5.52 -16.89
N SER A 32 -7.04 5.27 -17.21
CA SER A 32 -7.98 6.32 -17.57
C SER A 32 -8.48 7.10 -16.35
N SER A 33 -8.47 6.49 -15.18
CA SER A 33 -8.78 7.16 -13.91
C SER A 33 -8.44 6.26 -12.73
N LEU A 34 -8.32 6.85 -11.55
CA LEU A 34 -8.19 6.09 -10.31
C LEU A 34 -9.46 5.28 -10.04
N TYR A 35 -10.62 5.81 -10.39
CA TYR A 35 -11.90 5.09 -10.31
C TYR A 35 -11.82 3.76 -11.07
N ASP A 36 -11.28 3.78 -12.29
CA ASP A 36 -11.23 2.59 -13.14
C ASP A 36 -10.30 1.49 -12.61
N VAL A 37 -9.31 1.83 -11.80
CA VAL A 37 -8.42 0.82 -11.23
C VAL A 37 -8.87 0.29 -9.88
N ILE A 38 -9.75 0.99 -9.17
CA ILE A 38 -10.12 0.62 -7.80
C ILE A 38 -11.59 0.22 -7.67
N ALA A 39 -12.50 0.89 -8.36
CA ALA A 39 -13.93 0.83 -8.05
C ALA A 39 -14.58 -0.54 -8.27
N ASP A 40 -14.12 -1.32 -9.24
CA ASP A 40 -14.68 -2.65 -9.51
C ASP A 40 -14.21 -3.72 -8.53
N GLY A 41 -13.28 -3.40 -7.63
CA GLY A 41 -12.73 -4.34 -6.67
C GLY A 41 -11.77 -5.36 -7.27
N SER A 42 -11.53 -5.33 -8.57
CA SER A 42 -10.64 -6.28 -9.23
C SER A 42 -9.19 -5.99 -8.87
N ARG A 43 -8.46 -7.07 -8.61
CA ARG A 43 -7.05 -6.98 -8.27
C ARG A 43 -6.21 -6.64 -9.50
N ARG A 44 -5.36 -5.62 -9.35
CA ARG A 44 -4.41 -5.20 -10.38
C ARG A 44 -3.03 -5.07 -9.76
N THR A 45 -2.04 -5.68 -10.40
CA THR A 45 -0.69 -5.72 -9.85
C THR A 45 0.19 -4.61 -10.42
N PHE A 46 1.13 -4.15 -9.61
CA PHE A 46 2.26 -3.33 -10.02
C PHE A 46 3.47 -3.79 -9.22
N THR A 47 4.66 -3.32 -9.60
CA THR A 47 5.89 -3.76 -8.94
C THR A 47 6.80 -2.56 -8.70
N ILE A 48 6.78 -2.01 -7.50
CA ILE A 48 7.75 -0.99 -7.07
C ILE A 48 8.75 -1.57 -6.06
N GLY A 49 8.42 -2.74 -5.49
CA GLY A 49 9.32 -3.51 -4.66
C GLY A 49 9.12 -3.32 -3.17
N ARG A 50 9.37 -4.39 -2.43
CA ARG A 50 9.28 -4.44 -0.97
C ARG A 50 10.07 -3.31 -0.30
N ASN A 51 11.31 -3.09 -0.74
CA ASN A 51 12.18 -2.08 -0.13
C ASN A 51 11.62 -0.66 -0.31
N LYS A 52 10.97 -0.39 -1.43
CA LYS A 52 10.33 0.91 -1.65
C LYS A 52 9.18 1.15 -0.68
N TRP A 53 8.35 0.13 -0.47
CA TRP A 53 7.26 0.23 0.52
C TRP A 53 7.81 0.43 1.93
N LEU A 54 8.84 -0.33 2.31
CA LEU A 54 9.49 -0.18 3.62
C LEU A 54 10.10 1.21 3.81
N SER A 55 10.58 1.84 2.74
CA SER A 55 11.18 3.18 2.80
C SER A 55 10.19 4.29 3.09
N LEU A 56 8.89 4.05 2.90
CA LEU A 56 7.87 5.07 3.13
C LEU A 56 7.64 5.40 4.59
N ILE A 57 7.90 4.45 5.48
CA ILE A 57 7.76 4.64 6.92
C ILE A 57 9.03 4.17 7.60
N GLY A 58 9.71 5.07 8.29
CA GLY A 58 10.91 4.73 9.06
C GLY A 58 10.61 3.67 10.10
N GLY A 59 11.43 2.62 10.16
CA GLY A 59 11.24 1.51 11.08
C GLY A 59 10.10 0.56 10.74
N SER A 60 9.48 0.71 9.57
CA SER A 60 8.39 -0.18 9.14
C SER A 60 8.83 -1.63 9.01
N SER A 61 7.87 -2.53 9.07
CA SER A 61 8.15 -3.95 9.22
C SER A 61 7.18 -4.78 8.40
N LEU A 62 7.70 -5.83 7.76
CA LEU A 62 6.91 -6.79 7.00
C LEU A 62 7.39 -8.21 7.30
N GLN A 63 6.48 -9.15 7.20
CA GLN A 63 6.80 -10.56 7.23
C GLN A 63 7.57 -10.96 5.96
N PRO A 64 8.29 -12.11 5.95
CA PRO A 64 9.29 -12.34 4.91
C PRO A 64 8.77 -12.81 3.56
N TYR A 65 7.57 -13.42 3.51
CA TYR A 65 7.11 -14.11 2.30
C TYR A 65 6.00 -13.38 1.57
N CYS A 66 5.79 -13.74 0.33
CA CYS A 66 4.75 -13.30 -0.60
C CYS A 66 5.02 -11.94 -1.22
N ASN A 67 5.08 -10.87 -0.45
CA ASN A 67 5.37 -9.51 -0.96
C ASN A 67 4.47 -9.15 -2.16
N ILE A 68 3.16 -9.29 -1.98
CA ILE A 68 2.17 -9.04 -3.04
C ILE A 68 1.85 -7.57 -3.09
N GLU A 69 2.02 -6.93 -4.24
CA GLU A 69 1.72 -5.51 -4.45
C GLU A 69 0.54 -5.34 -5.39
N GLY A 70 -0.20 -4.27 -5.22
CA GLY A 70 -1.23 -3.92 -6.19
C GLY A 70 -2.35 -3.05 -5.67
N PHE A 71 -3.29 -2.79 -6.59
CA PHE A 71 -4.59 -2.21 -6.30
C PHE A 71 -5.56 -3.32 -5.93
N ASN A 72 -6.48 -3.05 -5.01
CA ASN A 72 -7.45 -4.03 -4.52
C ASN A 72 -6.77 -5.35 -4.15
N ASN A 73 -5.71 -5.23 -3.38
CA ASN A 73 -4.85 -6.34 -3.03
C ASN A 73 -5.57 -7.33 -2.12
N VAL A 74 -5.01 -8.51 -2.01
CA VAL A 74 -5.57 -9.61 -1.21
C VAL A 74 -5.87 -9.16 0.22
N LEU A 75 -7.00 -9.62 0.76
CA LEU A 75 -7.52 -9.22 2.08
C LEU A 75 -7.70 -7.70 2.23
N ALA A 76 -8.23 -7.09 1.17
CA ALA A 76 -8.79 -5.74 1.16
C ALA A 76 -7.82 -4.59 1.45
N VAL A 77 -6.61 -4.64 0.93
CA VAL A 77 -5.74 -3.47 0.87
C VAL A 77 -5.95 -2.77 -0.47
N ARG A 78 -6.37 -1.52 -0.45
CA ARG A 78 -6.71 -0.80 -1.68
C ARG A 78 -5.50 -0.47 -2.54
N ILE A 79 -4.42 0.03 -1.94
CA ILE A 79 -3.16 0.30 -2.63
C ILE A 79 -2.03 -0.07 -1.67
N GLY A 80 -1.27 -1.10 -1.96
CA GLY A 80 -0.20 -1.44 -1.05
C GLY A 80 0.41 -2.80 -1.27
N ILE A 81 1.25 -3.18 -0.31
CA ILE A 81 1.94 -4.46 -0.25
C ILE A 81 1.44 -5.30 0.92
N ARG A 82 1.31 -6.60 0.69
CA ARG A 82 1.02 -7.59 1.73
C ARG A 82 2.11 -8.64 1.79
N SER A 83 2.42 -9.07 3.01
CA SER A 83 3.39 -10.14 3.24
C SER A 83 2.88 -11.12 4.29
N ASN A 84 3.46 -12.32 4.31
CA ASN A 84 3.07 -13.39 5.22
C ASN A 84 4.29 -13.98 5.91
N ASN A 85 4.07 -14.59 7.07
CA ASN A 85 5.12 -15.31 7.80
C ASN A 85 5.39 -16.70 7.22
N GLU A 86 4.51 -17.20 6.37
CA GLU A 86 4.64 -18.48 5.67
C GLU A 86 4.49 -18.27 4.17
N ASN A 87 4.93 -19.24 3.40
CA ASN A 87 4.80 -19.21 1.95
C ASN A 87 3.39 -19.59 1.49
N ASN A 88 2.39 -18.99 2.10
CA ASN A 88 0.98 -19.10 1.74
C ASN A 88 0.45 -17.69 1.49
N CYS A 89 0.22 -17.36 0.24
CA CYS A 89 -0.12 -15.99 -0.15
C CYS A 89 -1.62 -15.72 -0.19
N ASN A 90 -2.44 -16.64 0.26
CA ASN A 90 -3.89 -16.45 0.38
C ASN A 90 -4.29 -15.77 1.70
N SER A 91 -3.42 -15.80 2.69
CA SER A 91 -3.70 -15.27 4.03
C SER A 91 -2.54 -14.43 4.59
N PRO A 92 -2.06 -13.41 3.87
CA PRO A 92 -0.98 -12.56 4.38
C PRO A 92 -1.44 -11.74 5.59
N ASP A 93 -0.53 -11.57 6.57
CA ASP A 93 -0.85 -10.98 7.86
C ASP A 93 -0.26 -9.58 8.06
N SER A 94 0.64 -9.14 7.21
CA SER A 94 1.25 -7.81 7.32
C SER A 94 0.98 -6.96 6.08
N ALA A 95 1.06 -5.64 6.25
CA ALA A 95 0.80 -4.70 5.16
C ALA A 95 1.47 -3.35 5.38
N ILE A 96 1.76 -2.68 4.28
CA ILE A 96 2.02 -1.24 4.21
C ILE A 96 1.15 -0.71 3.07
N GLY A 97 0.42 0.35 3.31
CA GLY A 97 -0.35 0.95 2.23
C GLY A 97 -1.54 1.77 2.67
N PHE A 98 -2.51 1.85 1.75
CA PHE A 98 -3.69 2.69 1.83
C PHE A 98 -4.96 1.83 1.76
N GLY A 99 -6.01 2.26 2.43
CA GLY A 99 -7.23 1.49 2.49
C GLY A 99 -7.03 0.15 3.15
N LEU A 100 -6.28 0.12 4.26
CA LEU A 100 -6.03 -1.08 5.04
C LEU A 100 -7.32 -1.52 5.76
N PRO A 101 -7.50 -2.82 5.99
CA PRO A 101 -8.78 -3.34 6.48
C PRO A 101 -8.99 -3.24 7.99
N TRP A 102 -8.05 -2.65 8.72
CA TRP A 102 -8.14 -2.62 10.19
C TRP A 102 -8.76 -1.34 10.71
N SER A 103 -9.65 -1.47 11.68
CA SER A 103 -10.27 -0.33 12.34
C SER A 103 -9.21 0.53 13.04
N GLY A 104 -9.23 1.85 12.78
CA GLY A 104 -8.24 2.77 13.34
C GLY A 104 -6.87 2.71 12.68
N LEU A 105 -6.67 1.85 11.68
CA LEU A 105 -5.43 1.73 10.94
C LEU A 105 -5.76 1.49 9.46
N THR A 106 -6.16 2.55 8.77
CA THR A 106 -6.56 2.49 7.37
C THR A 106 -5.47 2.96 6.41
N CYS A 107 -4.42 3.58 6.92
CA CYS A 107 -3.23 3.93 6.18
C CYS A 107 -2.03 3.79 7.13
N GLY A 108 -0.97 3.14 6.67
CA GLY A 108 0.23 2.95 7.47
C GLY A 108 0.85 1.58 7.32
N ASN A 109 1.31 1.03 8.46
CA ASN A 109 1.99 -0.27 8.52
C ASN A 109 1.46 -1.10 9.68
N ARG A 110 1.11 -2.34 9.41
CA ARG A 110 0.86 -3.35 10.43
C ARG A 110 1.64 -4.61 10.16
N CYS A 111 2.29 -5.10 11.20
CA CYS A 111 2.97 -6.40 11.19
C CYS A 111 2.96 -7.02 12.57
N ARG A 112 2.59 -8.28 12.65
CA ARG A 112 2.60 -9.08 13.88
C ARG A 112 3.25 -10.42 13.58
N ILE A 113 4.15 -10.88 14.45
CA ILE A 113 4.86 -12.14 14.36
C ILE A 113 5.80 -12.21 13.16
N SER A 114 7.04 -12.60 13.36
CA SER A 114 8.06 -12.79 12.31
C SER A 114 8.31 -11.54 11.46
N CYS A 115 8.18 -10.40 12.06
CA CYS A 115 8.34 -9.12 11.38
C CYS A 115 9.80 -8.71 11.28
N SER A 116 10.19 -8.14 10.13
CA SER A 116 11.59 -7.80 9.84
C SER A 116 12.22 -6.82 10.84
N LYS A 117 11.41 -5.96 11.44
CA LYS A 117 11.86 -5.01 12.48
C LYS A 117 10.94 -5.04 13.70
N GLY A 118 10.38 -6.22 14.02
CA GLY A 118 9.46 -6.39 15.12
C GLY A 118 8.04 -5.96 14.78
N ASP A 119 7.13 -6.18 15.73
CA ASP A 119 5.71 -5.88 15.56
C ASP A 119 5.49 -4.38 15.43
N LYS A 120 4.58 -3.99 14.54
CA LYS A 120 4.27 -2.59 14.24
C LYS A 120 2.77 -2.38 14.09
N ASP A 121 2.31 -1.27 14.64
CA ASP A 121 1.03 -0.63 14.34
C ASP A 121 1.32 0.86 14.15
N VAL A 122 1.52 1.28 12.91
CA VAL A 122 1.85 2.66 12.59
C VAL A 122 0.72 3.26 11.77
N VAL A 123 0.01 4.23 12.35
CA VAL A 123 -1.03 4.99 11.66
C VAL A 123 -0.36 6.17 10.95
N ALA A 124 -0.68 6.34 9.68
CA ALA A 124 -0.11 7.40 8.87
C ALA A 124 -1.21 8.20 8.16
N PHE A 125 -0.85 9.39 7.68
CA PHE A 125 -1.63 10.12 6.69
C PHE A 125 -1.17 9.74 5.30
N GLY A 126 -2.13 9.47 4.42
CA GLY A 126 -1.85 9.10 3.04
C GLY A 126 -2.22 10.22 2.08
N TYR A 127 -1.39 10.38 1.05
CA TYR A 127 -1.60 11.30 -0.05
C TYR A 127 -1.51 10.55 -1.36
N ILE A 128 -2.41 10.82 -2.28
CA ILE A 128 -2.40 10.23 -3.62
C ILE A 128 -2.48 11.34 -4.64
N LEU A 129 -1.45 11.45 -5.46
CA LEU A 129 -1.39 12.42 -6.56
C LEU A 129 -1.29 11.65 -7.87
N ILE A 130 -2.00 12.13 -8.87
CA ILE A 130 -1.88 11.60 -10.23
C ILE A 130 -0.83 12.39 -11.02
N LYS A 131 -0.20 11.69 -11.95
CA LYS A 131 0.88 12.28 -12.74
C LYS A 131 0.84 11.84 -14.19
#